data_ad129b3ebcedabd8a62dd8663f138b33
#
_entry.id   ad129b3ebcedabd8a62dd8663f138b33
#
_cell.length_a   1.000
_cell.length_b   1.000
_cell.length_c   1.000
_cell.angle_alpha   90.00
_cell.angle_beta   90.00
_cell.angle_gamma   90.00
#
_symmetry.space_group_name_H-M   'P 1'
#
loop_
_entity.id
_entity.type
_entity.pdbx_description
1 polymer ?
#
loop_
_entity_poly.entity_id
_entity_poly.type
_entity_poly.pdbx_seq_one_letter_code
_entity_poly.pdbx_strand_id
1 'polypeptide(L)'
;MEIAGAQTGIQAYGDAESEALTEEIALNDFLEANDIEPVETDLGEYILQISGQPPSHIIGPAVHMTKDEISDLFERHHGGPRLEEASDLVAAARKILRQQYLAADVGITGANFLVAETGSAITVTNEGNAELTQGLPRTHIVIASLEKVVPTMEDAFTLLRLLARSATGQEFTSYTTVMTGPKRAVDLDGPAHFHVVLLDNGRSQMLGNEFREMLRCIRCGACMNHCPVYVATGGHAYGWVYPGPMGSVLTPQLIGIENGFPLPNASTFCGRCEQVCPVRIPLPKLMRHWREEQFRRQLT
;
A
#
# COMPACT_ATOMS: atom_id res chain seq x y z
N MET A 1 -17.97 -0.15 18.05
CA MET A 1 -19.06 -0.36 17.06
C MET A 1 -19.27 -1.86 17.02
N GLU A 2 -20.30 -2.38 17.67
CA GLU A 2 -20.61 -3.81 17.64
C GLU A 2 -21.12 -4.16 16.24
N ILE A 3 -20.36 -4.96 15.51
CA ILE A 3 -20.87 -5.65 14.31
C ILE A 3 -21.63 -6.85 14.82
N ALA A 4 -22.90 -6.63 15.20
CA ALA A 4 -23.76 -7.69 15.72
C ALA A 4 -24.13 -8.65 14.59
N GLY A 5 -23.70 -9.90 14.68
CA GLY A 5 -24.22 -11.04 13.95
C GLY A 5 -23.49 -11.45 12.68
N ALA A 6 -22.23 -11.06 12.46
CA ALA A 6 -21.41 -11.59 11.37
C ALA A 6 -20.95 -13.01 11.72
N GLN A 7 -21.48 -14.01 11.03
CA GLN A 7 -20.81 -15.28 10.85
C GLN A 7 -19.56 -14.99 10.02
N THR A 8 -18.37 -15.36 10.52
CA THR A 8 -17.05 -15.33 9.85
C THR A 8 -16.97 -14.40 8.63
N GLY A 9 -16.77 -13.10 8.86
CA GLY A 9 -16.65 -12.13 7.77
C GLY A 9 -15.30 -12.28 7.08
N ILE A 10 -15.31 -12.44 5.75
CA ILE A 10 -14.11 -12.38 4.92
C ILE A 10 -13.92 -10.93 4.54
N GLN A 11 -12.73 -10.37 4.82
CA GLN A 11 -12.37 -9.03 4.41
C GLN A 11 -11.44 -9.12 3.20
N ALA A 12 -11.67 -8.27 2.22
CA ALA A 12 -10.87 -8.23 1.02
C ALA A 12 -10.19 -6.85 0.90
N TYR A 13 -8.91 -6.85 0.64
CA TYR A 13 -8.11 -5.64 0.44
C TYR A 13 -7.89 -5.40 -1.05
N GLY A 14 -7.77 -4.16 -1.44
CA GLY A 14 -7.46 -3.80 -2.81
C GLY A 14 -6.36 -2.76 -2.88
N ASP A 15 -5.36 -2.99 -3.64
CA ASP A 15 -4.20 -2.20 -4.06
C ASP A 15 -3.01 -2.08 -3.10
N ALA A 16 -1.82 -1.93 -3.70
CA ALA A 16 -0.52 -1.80 -3.03
C ALA A 16 -0.39 -0.61 -2.05
N GLU A 17 -1.29 0.38 -2.10
CA GLU A 17 -1.27 1.52 -1.17
C GLU A 17 -2.03 1.26 0.12
N SER A 18 -3.11 0.45 0.07
CA SER A 18 -3.81 0.04 1.28
C SER A 18 -2.94 -0.86 2.13
N GLU A 19 -2.24 -1.78 1.49
CA GLU A 19 -1.40 -2.78 2.12
C GLU A 19 -0.30 -2.16 2.97
N ALA A 20 0.45 -1.20 2.44
CA ALA A 20 1.46 -0.51 3.24
C ALA A 20 0.87 0.22 4.46
N LEU A 21 -0.38 0.68 4.41
CA LEU A 21 -1.05 1.32 5.55
C LEU A 21 -1.63 0.30 6.53
N THR A 22 -2.20 -0.80 6.03
CA THR A 22 -2.74 -1.87 6.86
C THR A 22 -1.63 -2.61 7.60
N GLU A 23 -0.50 -2.85 6.94
CA GLU A 23 0.73 -3.37 7.55
C GLU A 23 1.30 -2.39 8.60
N GLU A 24 1.28 -1.07 8.33
CA GLU A 24 1.75 -0.06 9.28
C GLU A 24 1.03 -0.12 10.62
N ILE A 25 -0.25 -0.47 10.62
CA ILE A 25 -1.10 -0.56 11.82
C ILE A 25 -1.37 -2.01 12.25
N ALA A 26 -0.71 -2.99 11.64
CA ALA A 26 -0.91 -4.43 11.89
C ALA A 26 -2.40 -4.83 11.85
N LEU A 27 -3.12 -4.39 10.79
CA LEU A 27 -4.57 -4.59 10.71
C LEU A 27 -4.93 -6.06 10.58
N ASN A 28 -4.21 -6.86 9.79
CA ASN A 28 -4.48 -8.28 9.61
C ASN A 28 -4.38 -9.03 10.95
N ASP A 29 -3.32 -8.80 11.72
CA ASP A 29 -3.15 -9.40 13.06
C ASP A 29 -4.30 -9.04 13.99
N PHE A 30 -4.76 -7.77 13.92
CA PHE A 30 -5.91 -7.32 14.72
C PHE A 30 -7.21 -8.00 14.32
N LEU A 31 -7.44 -8.19 13.02
CA LEU A 31 -8.65 -8.83 12.49
C LEU A 31 -8.68 -10.31 12.89
N GLU A 32 -7.58 -11.04 12.68
CA GLU A 32 -7.44 -12.44 13.05
C GLU A 32 -7.62 -12.65 14.56
N ALA A 33 -7.08 -11.76 15.40
CA ALA A 33 -7.26 -11.79 16.85
C ALA A 33 -8.71 -11.54 17.29
N ASN A 34 -9.58 -11.06 16.39
CA ASN A 34 -11.00 -10.82 16.61
C ASN A 34 -11.91 -11.76 15.80
N ASP A 35 -11.41 -12.93 15.39
CA ASP A 35 -12.14 -13.95 14.62
C ASP A 35 -12.69 -13.45 13.27
N ILE A 36 -11.99 -12.50 12.65
CA ILE A 36 -12.28 -12.00 11.30
C ILE A 36 -11.15 -12.46 10.38
N GLU A 37 -11.49 -13.16 9.32
CA GLU A 37 -10.54 -13.69 8.34
C GLU A 37 -10.20 -12.62 7.29
N PRO A 38 -8.98 -12.06 7.27
CA PRO A 38 -8.53 -11.17 6.20
C PRO A 38 -8.10 -11.98 4.98
N VAL A 39 -8.45 -11.50 3.78
CA VAL A 39 -8.00 -12.08 2.51
C VAL A 39 -7.41 -10.97 1.64
N GLU A 40 -6.14 -11.08 1.34
CA GLU A 40 -5.47 -10.17 0.42
C GLU A 40 -5.91 -10.44 -1.03
N THR A 41 -6.18 -9.38 -1.78
CA THR A 41 -6.76 -9.47 -3.12
C THR A 41 -5.86 -8.98 -4.24
N ASP A 42 -4.79 -8.25 -3.94
CA ASP A 42 -3.68 -8.09 -4.85
C ASP A 42 -2.92 -9.42 -4.97
N LEU A 43 -2.49 -9.79 -6.17
CA LEU A 43 -1.82 -11.08 -6.37
C LEU A 43 -0.50 -11.18 -5.60
N GLY A 44 0.27 -10.10 -5.54
CA GLY A 44 1.54 -10.07 -4.82
C GLY A 44 1.34 -10.24 -3.33
N GLU A 45 0.38 -9.54 -2.75
CA GLU A 45 0.05 -9.64 -1.32
C GLU A 45 -0.61 -10.99 -0.98
N TYR A 46 -1.47 -11.50 -1.85
CA TYR A 46 -2.01 -12.85 -1.67
C TYR A 46 -0.90 -13.91 -1.61
N ILE A 47 0.12 -13.81 -2.47
CA ILE A 47 1.30 -14.68 -2.43
C ILE A 47 2.03 -14.53 -1.10
N LEU A 48 2.21 -13.30 -0.60
CA LEU A 48 2.85 -13.06 0.69
C LEU A 48 2.02 -13.60 1.84
N GLN A 49 0.72 -13.39 1.85
CA GLN A 49 -0.20 -13.90 2.86
C GLN A 49 -0.09 -15.43 2.98
N ILE A 50 -0.18 -16.17 1.87
CA ILE A 50 -0.08 -17.64 1.90
C ILE A 50 1.33 -18.16 2.15
N SER A 51 2.38 -17.34 1.94
CA SER A 51 3.77 -17.68 2.25
C SER A 51 4.19 -17.31 3.67
N GLY A 52 3.41 -16.45 4.36
CA GLY A 52 3.75 -15.92 5.67
C GLY A 52 4.95 -14.97 5.64
N GLN A 53 5.21 -14.29 4.51
CA GLN A 53 6.34 -13.37 4.36
C GLN A 53 5.87 -11.91 4.33
N PRO A 54 6.66 -10.96 4.86
CA PRO A 54 6.36 -9.54 4.74
C PRO A 54 6.64 -9.01 3.32
N PRO A 55 6.03 -7.89 2.92
CA PRO A 55 6.31 -7.25 1.63
C PRO A 55 7.75 -6.74 1.56
N SER A 56 8.34 -6.78 0.35
CA SER A 56 9.68 -6.26 0.09
C SER A 56 9.72 -4.99 -0.75
N HIS A 57 8.59 -4.60 -1.35
CA HIS A 57 8.44 -3.41 -2.20
C HIS A 57 7.00 -2.90 -2.13
N ILE A 58 6.81 -1.57 -2.14
CA ILE A 58 5.47 -0.95 -2.00
C ILE A 58 4.58 -1.01 -3.25
N ILE A 59 5.09 -1.45 -4.42
CA ILE A 59 4.31 -1.60 -5.66
C ILE A 59 4.29 -3.05 -6.14
N GLY A 60 5.34 -3.80 -5.89
CA GLY A 60 5.45 -5.21 -6.24
C GLY A 60 5.86 -6.01 -5.00
N PRO A 61 4.94 -6.24 -4.07
CA PRO A 61 5.28 -6.71 -2.74
C PRO A 61 6.05 -8.04 -2.72
N ALA A 62 5.72 -8.97 -3.62
CA ALA A 62 6.37 -10.27 -3.78
C ALA A 62 7.54 -10.29 -4.79
N VAL A 63 8.12 -9.14 -5.16
CA VAL A 63 9.18 -9.03 -6.19
C VAL A 63 10.45 -9.83 -5.86
N HIS A 64 10.65 -10.23 -4.62
CA HIS A 64 11.76 -11.05 -4.15
C HIS A 64 11.55 -12.55 -4.41
N MET A 65 10.33 -12.98 -4.74
CA MET A 65 10.01 -14.38 -5.02
C MET A 65 10.13 -14.70 -6.50
N THR A 66 10.70 -15.84 -6.81
CA THR A 66 10.78 -16.37 -8.17
C THR A 66 9.49 -17.08 -8.57
N LYS A 67 9.25 -17.22 -9.88
CA LYS A 67 8.11 -17.97 -10.41
C LYS A 67 8.07 -19.40 -9.86
N ASP A 68 9.23 -20.05 -9.76
CA ASP A 68 9.32 -21.45 -9.28
C ASP A 68 8.92 -21.56 -7.81
N GLU A 69 9.37 -20.64 -6.96
CA GLU A 69 8.97 -20.57 -5.55
C GLU A 69 7.45 -20.35 -5.40
N ILE A 70 6.86 -19.51 -6.26
CA ILE A 70 5.41 -19.28 -6.29
C ILE A 70 4.68 -20.53 -6.77
N SER A 71 5.18 -21.24 -7.79
CA SER A 71 4.62 -22.51 -8.26
C SER A 71 4.58 -23.56 -7.15
N ASP A 72 5.69 -23.72 -6.43
CA ASP A 72 5.80 -24.66 -5.31
C ASP A 72 4.89 -24.24 -4.14
N LEU A 73 4.73 -22.94 -3.90
CA LEU A 73 3.82 -22.40 -2.88
C LEU A 73 2.36 -22.72 -3.22
N PHE A 74 1.94 -22.49 -4.47
CA PHE A 74 0.57 -22.77 -4.93
C PHE A 74 0.25 -24.26 -4.85
N GLU A 75 1.16 -25.14 -5.28
CA GLU A 75 0.99 -26.59 -5.16
C GLU A 75 0.78 -27.02 -3.70
N ARG A 76 1.62 -26.52 -2.78
CA ARG A 76 1.52 -26.84 -1.35
C ARG A 76 0.26 -26.30 -0.68
N HIS A 77 -0.14 -25.06 -1.02
CA HIS A 77 -1.23 -24.37 -0.32
C HIS A 77 -2.61 -24.76 -0.87
N HIS A 78 -2.74 -24.89 -2.19
CA HIS A 78 -4.02 -25.16 -2.84
C HIS A 78 -4.20 -26.62 -3.27
N GLY A 79 -3.11 -27.38 -3.28
CA GLY A 79 -3.12 -28.73 -3.84
C GLY A 79 -3.20 -28.74 -5.36
N GLY A 80 -3.23 -29.93 -5.95
CA GLY A 80 -3.28 -30.10 -7.40
C GLY A 80 -1.89 -30.20 -8.04
N PRO A 81 -1.80 -30.18 -9.38
CA PRO A 81 -0.53 -30.27 -10.09
C PRO A 81 0.25 -28.96 -9.99
N ARG A 82 1.57 -29.04 -10.00
CA ARG A 82 2.45 -27.89 -10.11
C ARG A 82 2.17 -27.13 -11.41
N LEU A 83 2.03 -25.80 -11.31
CA LEU A 83 1.78 -24.91 -12.45
C LEU A 83 3.09 -24.32 -12.94
N GLU A 84 3.44 -24.54 -14.21
CA GLU A 84 4.72 -24.14 -14.77
C GLU A 84 4.68 -22.75 -15.43
N GLU A 85 3.51 -22.34 -15.92
CA GLU A 85 3.37 -21.08 -16.62
C GLU A 85 2.76 -19.99 -15.74
N ALA A 86 3.29 -18.76 -15.82
CA ALA A 86 2.79 -17.63 -15.06
C ALA A 86 1.30 -17.35 -15.32
N SER A 87 0.83 -17.55 -16.57
CA SER A 87 -0.58 -17.42 -16.93
C SER A 87 -1.48 -18.39 -16.16
N ASP A 88 -1.01 -19.61 -15.88
CA ASP A 88 -1.76 -20.62 -15.18
C ASP A 88 -1.82 -20.32 -13.69
N LEU A 89 -0.74 -19.79 -13.11
CA LEU A 89 -0.71 -19.31 -11.74
C LEU A 89 -1.70 -18.15 -11.53
N VAL A 90 -1.72 -17.17 -12.44
CA VAL A 90 -2.69 -16.06 -12.43
C VAL A 90 -4.12 -16.59 -12.56
N ALA A 91 -4.37 -17.55 -13.48
CA ALA A 91 -5.68 -18.14 -13.66
C ALA A 91 -6.17 -18.89 -12.43
N ALA A 92 -5.27 -19.62 -11.75
CA ALA A 92 -5.56 -20.31 -10.50
C ALA A 92 -5.92 -19.32 -9.38
N ALA A 93 -5.10 -18.30 -9.17
CA ALA A 93 -5.36 -17.24 -8.19
C ALA A 93 -6.72 -16.56 -8.44
N ARG A 94 -7.00 -16.16 -9.69
CA ARG A 94 -8.29 -15.56 -10.06
C ARG A 94 -9.49 -16.46 -9.74
N LYS A 95 -9.36 -17.75 -9.95
CA LYS A 95 -10.43 -18.72 -9.65
C LYS A 95 -10.67 -18.82 -8.14
N ILE A 96 -9.62 -18.81 -7.35
CA ILE A 96 -9.68 -18.89 -5.89
C ILE A 96 -10.24 -17.58 -5.32
N LEU A 97 -9.61 -16.46 -5.64
CA LEU A 97 -10.00 -15.15 -5.12
C LEU A 97 -11.42 -14.74 -5.53
N ARG A 98 -11.90 -15.19 -6.71
CA ARG A 98 -13.30 -14.95 -7.10
C ARG A 98 -14.32 -15.45 -6.08
N GLN A 99 -14.07 -16.60 -5.46
CA GLN A 99 -14.96 -17.14 -4.42
C GLN A 99 -14.89 -16.26 -3.16
N GLN A 100 -13.71 -15.78 -2.81
CA GLN A 100 -13.48 -14.89 -1.67
C GLN A 100 -14.21 -13.56 -1.86
N TYR A 101 -14.08 -12.92 -3.03
CA TYR A 101 -14.83 -11.70 -3.35
C TYR A 101 -16.35 -11.86 -3.21
N LEU A 102 -16.89 -12.98 -3.67
CA LEU A 102 -18.35 -13.24 -3.60
C LEU A 102 -18.83 -13.56 -2.19
N ALA A 103 -17.94 -14.01 -1.31
CA ALA A 103 -18.26 -14.34 0.08
C ALA A 103 -17.96 -13.20 1.06
N ALA A 104 -17.24 -12.17 0.63
CA ALA A 104 -16.79 -11.09 1.51
C ALA A 104 -17.95 -10.26 2.06
N ASP A 105 -17.99 -10.05 3.38
CA ASP A 105 -18.95 -9.17 4.07
C ASP A 105 -18.52 -7.70 4.02
N VAL A 106 -17.19 -7.48 4.09
CA VAL A 106 -16.57 -6.15 4.13
C VAL A 106 -15.43 -6.08 3.12
N GLY A 107 -15.40 -5.02 2.32
CA GLY A 107 -14.27 -4.65 1.51
C GLY A 107 -13.46 -3.55 2.21
N ILE A 108 -12.15 -3.70 2.26
CA ILE A 108 -11.24 -2.68 2.76
C ILE A 108 -10.27 -2.32 1.63
N THR A 109 -10.18 -1.03 1.31
CA THR A 109 -9.23 -0.55 0.30
C THR A 109 -8.42 0.63 0.83
N GLY A 110 -7.29 0.87 0.21
CA GLY A 110 -6.64 2.17 0.30
C GLY A 110 -7.30 3.21 -0.60
N ALA A 111 -6.73 4.41 -0.57
CA ALA A 111 -6.98 5.41 -1.58
C ALA A 111 -5.67 6.05 -2.02
N ASN A 112 -5.49 6.16 -3.34
CA ASN A 112 -4.38 6.92 -3.89
C ASN A 112 -4.53 8.40 -3.54
N PHE A 113 -5.77 8.91 -3.60
CA PHE A 113 -6.10 10.28 -3.18
C PHE A 113 -7.50 10.36 -2.58
N LEU A 114 -7.66 11.31 -1.65
CA LEU A 114 -8.95 11.77 -1.13
C LEU A 114 -9.15 13.22 -1.59
N VAL A 115 -10.28 13.48 -2.25
CA VAL A 115 -10.59 14.79 -2.84
C VAL A 115 -11.43 15.60 -1.87
N ALA A 116 -10.88 16.67 -1.31
CA ALA A 116 -11.53 17.48 -0.27
C ALA A 116 -12.83 18.17 -0.75
N GLU A 117 -12.86 18.67 -1.99
CA GLU A 117 -14.03 19.36 -2.53
C GLU A 117 -15.27 18.50 -2.69
N THR A 118 -15.08 17.17 -2.89
CA THR A 118 -16.19 16.25 -3.17
C THR A 118 -16.36 15.18 -2.09
N GLY A 119 -15.38 14.98 -1.22
CA GLY A 119 -15.33 13.87 -0.28
C GLY A 119 -15.07 12.52 -0.96
N SER A 120 -14.55 12.52 -2.18
CA SER A 120 -14.34 11.30 -2.95
C SER A 120 -13.02 10.63 -2.59
N ALA A 121 -13.03 9.30 -2.54
CA ALA A 121 -11.83 8.46 -2.56
C ALA A 121 -11.53 8.01 -4.00
N ILE A 122 -10.28 8.10 -4.41
CA ILE A 122 -9.82 7.63 -5.72
C ILE A 122 -8.84 6.49 -5.52
N THR A 123 -9.12 5.36 -6.16
CA THR A 123 -8.28 4.16 -6.17
C THR A 123 -7.92 3.81 -7.61
N VAL A 124 -6.67 3.43 -7.85
CA VAL A 124 -6.21 2.97 -9.16
C VAL A 124 -5.58 1.59 -9.07
N THR A 125 -5.92 0.72 -10.01
CA THR A 125 -5.35 -0.64 -10.11
C THR A 125 -5.11 -1.03 -11.57
N ASN A 126 -4.39 -2.13 -11.77
CA ASN A 126 -4.24 -2.77 -13.08
C ASN A 126 -4.98 -4.11 -13.16
N GLU A 127 -5.30 -4.71 -12.03
CA GLU A 127 -5.84 -6.07 -11.88
C GLU A 127 -7.37 -6.10 -11.77
N GLY A 128 -8.01 -4.99 -11.38
CA GLY A 128 -9.45 -4.92 -11.12
C GLY A 128 -9.85 -5.49 -9.76
N ASN A 129 -8.89 -5.73 -8.87
CA ASN A 129 -9.12 -6.22 -7.51
C ASN A 129 -9.86 -5.19 -6.65
N ALA A 130 -9.43 -3.92 -6.67
CA ALA A 130 -10.09 -2.86 -5.92
C ALA A 130 -11.55 -2.67 -6.35
N GLU A 131 -11.86 -2.75 -7.66
CA GLU A 131 -13.22 -2.64 -8.18
C GLU A 131 -14.14 -3.71 -7.61
N LEU A 132 -13.66 -4.95 -7.48
CA LEU A 132 -14.42 -6.05 -6.88
C LEU A 132 -14.56 -5.85 -5.36
N THR A 133 -13.47 -5.44 -4.69
CA THR A 133 -13.47 -5.16 -3.25
C THR A 133 -14.39 -4.01 -2.87
N GLN A 134 -14.49 -2.99 -3.73
CA GLN A 134 -15.34 -1.82 -3.48
C GLN A 134 -16.82 -2.09 -3.82
N GLY A 135 -17.07 -2.87 -4.87
CA GLY A 135 -18.40 -3.00 -5.47
C GLY A 135 -19.23 -4.17 -4.95
N LEU A 136 -18.62 -5.29 -4.56
CA LEU A 136 -19.33 -6.52 -4.21
C LEU A 136 -19.78 -6.55 -2.73
N PRO A 137 -18.95 -6.24 -1.72
CA PRO A 137 -19.34 -6.29 -0.33
C PRO A 137 -20.40 -5.24 0.02
N ARG A 138 -21.20 -5.55 1.02
CA ARG A 138 -22.23 -4.62 1.53
C ARG A 138 -21.60 -3.39 2.21
N THR A 139 -20.46 -3.56 2.84
CA THR A 139 -19.75 -2.50 3.55
C THR A 139 -18.39 -2.30 2.90
N HIS A 140 -18.04 -1.05 2.59
CA HIS A 140 -16.74 -0.67 2.10
C HIS A 140 -16.07 0.33 3.06
N ILE A 141 -14.82 0.04 3.44
CA ILE A 141 -14.01 0.89 4.30
C ILE A 141 -12.77 1.31 3.51
N VAL A 142 -12.59 2.61 3.35
CA VAL A 142 -11.39 3.20 2.76
C VAL A 142 -10.45 3.62 3.87
N ILE A 143 -9.20 3.17 3.83
CA ILE A 143 -8.14 3.60 4.75
C ILE A 143 -7.14 4.45 3.96
N ALA A 144 -6.94 5.69 4.36
CA ALA A 144 -6.00 6.58 3.70
C ALA A 144 -5.23 7.43 4.71
N SER A 145 -3.95 7.64 4.46
CA SER A 145 -3.15 8.54 5.28
C SER A 145 -3.43 10.01 4.95
N LEU A 146 -3.22 10.90 5.92
CA LEU A 146 -3.56 12.32 5.82
C LEU A 146 -2.92 13.01 4.60
N GLU A 147 -1.71 12.62 4.21
CA GLU A 147 -1.00 13.19 3.07
C GLU A 147 -1.63 12.87 1.71
N LYS A 148 -2.64 11.99 1.67
CA LYS A 148 -3.38 11.64 0.45
C LYS A 148 -4.52 12.62 0.14
N VAL A 149 -4.81 13.55 1.04
CA VAL A 149 -5.85 14.56 0.82
C VAL A 149 -5.36 15.62 -0.17
N VAL A 150 -6.11 15.81 -1.24
CA VAL A 150 -5.88 16.83 -2.26
C VAL A 150 -7.08 17.79 -2.35
N PRO A 151 -6.88 19.05 -2.72
CA PRO A 151 -7.96 20.03 -2.76
C PRO A 151 -9.07 19.69 -3.75
N THR A 152 -8.69 19.40 -4.99
CA THR A 152 -9.63 19.30 -6.12
C THR A 152 -9.45 17.99 -6.90
N MET A 153 -10.45 17.67 -7.71
CA MET A 153 -10.41 16.53 -8.64
C MET A 153 -9.31 16.72 -9.70
N GLU A 154 -9.09 17.95 -10.16
CA GLU A 154 -8.03 18.28 -11.14
C GLU A 154 -6.64 18.00 -10.57
N ASP A 155 -6.40 18.37 -9.31
CA ASP A 155 -5.15 18.05 -8.61
C ASP A 155 -4.93 16.54 -8.53
N ALA A 156 -5.98 15.79 -8.16
CA ALA A 156 -5.92 14.33 -8.08
C ALA A 156 -5.53 13.71 -9.43
N PHE A 157 -6.22 14.05 -10.51
CA PHE A 157 -5.92 13.51 -11.85
C PHE A 157 -4.53 13.92 -12.35
N THR A 158 -4.06 15.11 -12.00
CA THR A 158 -2.68 15.53 -12.29
C THR A 158 -1.67 14.61 -11.61
N LEU A 159 -1.87 14.32 -10.32
CA LEU A 159 -1.00 13.43 -9.54
C LEU A 159 -1.10 11.96 -9.99
N LEU A 160 -2.28 11.48 -10.39
CA LEU A 160 -2.45 10.13 -10.92
C LEU A 160 -1.63 9.87 -12.18
N ARG A 161 -1.52 10.87 -13.08
CA ARG A 161 -0.65 10.77 -14.26
C ARG A 161 0.83 10.66 -13.87
N LEU A 162 1.25 11.40 -12.84
CA LEU A 162 2.62 11.29 -12.31
C LEU A 162 2.84 9.93 -11.63
N LEU A 163 1.85 9.44 -10.89
CA LEU A 163 1.91 8.15 -10.20
C LEU A 163 2.10 7.01 -11.21
N ALA A 164 1.21 6.86 -12.18
CA ALA A 164 1.26 5.78 -13.17
C ALA A 164 2.59 5.77 -13.94
N ARG A 165 3.05 6.93 -14.41
CA ARG A 165 4.32 7.06 -15.13
C ARG A 165 5.53 6.72 -14.29
N SER A 166 5.52 7.09 -13.02
CA SER A 166 6.67 6.91 -12.14
C SER A 166 6.72 5.50 -11.54
N ALA A 167 5.58 4.84 -11.37
CA ALA A 167 5.48 3.49 -10.83
C ALA A 167 5.76 2.42 -11.90
N THR A 168 5.04 2.48 -13.03
CA THR A 168 5.01 1.41 -14.04
C THR A 168 5.35 1.87 -15.46
N GLY A 169 5.52 3.17 -15.68
CA GLY A 169 5.74 3.75 -17.01
C GLY A 169 4.46 3.92 -17.85
N GLN A 170 3.30 3.60 -17.31
CA GLN A 170 2.01 3.78 -17.95
C GLN A 170 1.60 5.25 -18.00
N GLU A 171 0.82 5.66 -19.00
CA GLU A 171 0.21 7.00 -19.00
C GLU A 171 -0.93 7.10 -17.99
N PHE A 172 -1.71 6.02 -17.86
CA PHE A 172 -2.77 5.79 -16.88
C PHE A 172 -2.78 4.32 -16.48
N THR A 173 -3.31 4.02 -15.29
CA THR A 173 -3.63 2.67 -14.86
C THR A 173 -4.81 2.10 -15.62
N SER A 174 -4.98 0.78 -15.61
CA SER A 174 -6.09 0.10 -16.31
C SER A 174 -7.45 0.50 -15.75
N TYR A 175 -7.53 0.68 -14.44
CA TYR A 175 -8.73 1.07 -13.71
C TYR A 175 -8.46 2.32 -12.88
N THR A 176 -9.42 3.21 -12.86
CA THR A 176 -9.45 4.40 -11.99
C THR A 176 -10.86 4.57 -11.47
N THR A 177 -11.07 4.30 -10.21
CA THR A 177 -12.38 4.34 -9.58
C THR A 177 -12.50 5.53 -8.65
N VAL A 178 -13.61 6.25 -8.74
CA VAL A 178 -13.93 7.39 -7.89
C VAL A 178 -15.19 7.05 -7.09
N MET A 179 -15.04 6.93 -5.78
CA MET A 179 -16.13 6.62 -4.86
C MET A 179 -16.44 7.83 -3.97
N THR A 180 -17.70 8.31 -4.00
CA THR A 180 -18.11 9.50 -3.25
C THR A 180 -19.00 9.16 -2.05
N GLY A 181 -19.41 7.88 -1.90
CA GLY A 181 -20.26 7.44 -0.79
C GLY A 181 -20.94 6.11 -1.08
N PRO A 182 -21.92 5.73 -0.25
CA PRO A 182 -22.68 4.51 -0.44
C PRO A 182 -23.58 4.59 -1.67
N LYS A 183 -24.00 3.45 -2.19
CA LYS A 183 -24.93 3.38 -3.31
C LYS A 183 -26.25 4.05 -3.00
N ARG A 184 -26.80 4.74 -3.99
CA ARG A 184 -28.14 5.35 -3.94
C ARG A 184 -29.20 4.32 -4.35
N ALA A 185 -30.46 4.60 -4.10
CA ALA A 185 -31.57 3.71 -4.45
C ALA A 185 -31.66 3.37 -5.96
N VAL A 186 -31.10 4.22 -6.82
CA VAL A 186 -31.10 4.06 -8.27
C VAL A 186 -29.84 3.36 -8.81
N ASP A 187 -28.83 3.18 -7.99
CA ASP A 187 -27.58 2.51 -8.38
C ASP A 187 -27.77 0.98 -8.34
N LEU A 188 -27.29 0.30 -9.37
CA LEU A 188 -27.47 -1.15 -9.52
C LEU A 188 -26.57 -1.93 -8.54
N ASP A 189 -25.38 -1.45 -8.28
CA ASP A 189 -24.36 -2.08 -7.45
C ASP A 189 -23.67 -1.06 -6.52
N GLY A 190 -22.69 -1.52 -5.77
CA GLY A 190 -21.94 -0.72 -4.79
C GLY A 190 -22.33 -0.98 -3.34
N PRO A 191 -21.53 -0.50 -2.39
CA PRO A 191 -21.71 -0.76 -0.97
C PRO A 191 -22.93 0.00 -0.40
N ALA A 192 -23.64 -0.65 0.50
CA ALA A 192 -24.71 0.01 1.25
C ALA A 192 -24.17 0.92 2.36
N HIS A 193 -22.97 0.59 2.87
CA HIS A 193 -22.26 1.35 3.90
C HIS A 193 -20.89 1.71 3.38
N PHE A 194 -20.52 2.99 3.50
CA PHE A 194 -19.23 3.51 3.06
C PHE A 194 -18.57 4.29 4.20
N HIS A 195 -17.35 3.93 4.52
CA HIS A 195 -16.58 4.55 5.60
C HIS A 195 -15.22 4.99 5.10
N VAL A 196 -14.72 6.14 5.58
CA VAL A 196 -13.38 6.61 5.32
C VAL A 196 -12.65 6.76 6.66
N VAL A 197 -11.52 6.10 6.78
CA VAL A 197 -10.63 6.17 7.93
C VAL A 197 -9.39 6.97 7.54
N LEU A 198 -9.19 8.11 8.18
CA LEU A 198 -7.99 8.93 7.99
C LEU A 198 -6.94 8.54 9.02
N LEU A 199 -5.81 8.03 8.54
CA LEU A 199 -4.69 7.62 9.38
C LEU A 199 -3.68 8.76 9.50
N ASP A 200 -3.49 9.28 10.70
CA ASP A 200 -2.43 10.24 11.03
C ASP A 200 -1.10 9.54 11.37
N ASN A 201 -1.10 8.75 12.39
CA ASN A 201 0.08 8.06 12.93
C ASN A 201 1.33 8.97 12.97
N GLY A 202 1.16 10.21 13.45
CA GLY A 202 2.25 11.19 13.58
C GLY A 202 2.57 12.02 12.33
N ARG A 203 1.86 11.82 11.21
CA ARG A 203 2.08 12.59 9.96
C ARG A 203 1.79 14.07 10.13
N SER A 204 0.77 14.43 10.89
CA SER A 204 0.43 15.84 11.17
C SER A 204 1.56 16.60 11.85
N GLN A 205 2.41 15.92 12.61
CA GLN A 205 3.58 16.54 13.27
C GLN A 205 4.64 17.00 12.25
N MET A 206 4.68 16.39 11.05
CA MET A 206 5.59 16.82 9.99
C MET A 206 5.23 18.19 9.38
N LEU A 207 3.99 18.65 9.51
CA LEU A 207 3.56 19.95 8.96
C LEU A 207 4.35 21.12 9.50
N GLY A 208 4.83 21.04 10.72
CA GLY A 208 5.55 22.12 11.42
C GLY A 208 7.07 21.93 11.50
N ASN A 209 7.65 20.91 10.87
CA ASN A 209 9.07 20.59 11.02
C ASN A 209 9.80 20.43 9.67
N GLU A 210 11.07 20.08 9.70
CA GLU A 210 11.95 19.93 8.54
C GLU A 210 11.54 18.80 7.60
N PHE A 211 10.68 17.85 8.05
CA PHE A 211 10.22 16.72 7.28
C PHE A 211 8.92 16.96 6.52
N ARG A 212 8.36 18.17 6.59
CA ARG A 212 7.12 18.55 5.89
C ARG A 212 7.10 18.12 4.42
N GLU A 213 8.23 18.22 3.74
CA GLU A 213 8.33 17.88 2.33
C GLU A 213 8.09 16.39 2.04
N MET A 214 8.24 15.51 3.05
CA MET A 214 7.93 14.09 2.92
C MET A 214 6.45 13.81 2.70
N LEU A 215 5.56 14.68 3.19
CA LEU A 215 4.11 14.58 3.01
C LEU A 215 3.65 14.71 1.54
N ARG A 216 4.53 15.14 0.63
CA ARG A 216 4.23 15.13 -0.82
C ARG A 216 4.32 13.74 -1.46
N CYS A 217 4.71 12.71 -0.72
CA CYS A 217 4.97 11.39 -1.28
C CYS A 217 3.69 10.73 -1.83
N ILE A 218 3.69 10.44 -3.13
CA ILE A 218 2.59 9.74 -3.83
C ILE A 218 2.78 8.22 -3.89
N ARG A 219 3.76 7.66 -3.18
CA ARG A 219 4.04 6.21 -3.07
C ARG A 219 4.37 5.49 -4.40
N CYS A 220 4.90 6.19 -5.40
CA CYS A 220 5.19 5.63 -6.72
C CYS A 220 6.38 4.64 -6.78
N GLY A 221 7.14 4.43 -5.72
CA GLY A 221 8.28 3.50 -5.69
C GLY A 221 9.53 3.92 -6.48
N ALA A 222 9.50 4.97 -7.31
CA ALA A 222 10.61 5.35 -8.19
C ALA A 222 11.95 5.53 -7.45
N CYS A 223 11.94 6.09 -6.25
CA CYS A 223 13.15 6.29 -5.47
C CYS A 223 13.80 4.96 -5.04
N MET A 224 13.02 3.91 -4.80
CA MET A 224 13.52 2.55 -4.49
C MET A 224 14.13 1.89 -5.72
N ASN A 225 13.42 1.89 -6.83
CA ASN A 225 13.84 1.26 -8.09
C ASN A 225 15.18 1.83 -8.62
N HIS A 226 15.53 3.05 -8.24
CA HIS A 226 16.78 3.70 -8.65
C HIS A 226 17.84 3.79 -7.54
N CYS A 227 17.59 3.20 -6.37
CA CYS A 227 18.50 3.27 -5.23
C CYS A 227 19.53 2.12 -5.30
N PRO A 228 20.85 2.42 -5.38
CA PRO A 228 21.85 1.37 -5.40
C PRO A 228 21.89 0.54 -4.10
N VAL A 229 21.53 1.14 -2.96
CA VAL A 229 21.45 0.42 -1.68
C VAL A 229 20.29 -0.55 -1.71
N TYR A 230 19.08 -0.07 -2.05
CA TYR A 230 17.89 -0.93 -2.12
C TYR A 230 18.06 -2.09 -3.11
N VAL A 231 18.63 -1.82 -4.30
CA VAL A 231 18.89 -2.86 -5.30
C VAL A 231 19.88 -3.92 -4.79
N ALA A 232 20.85 -3.49 -3.98
CA ALA A 232 21.87 -4.41 -3.44
C ALA A 232 21.38 -5.23 -2.24
N THR A 233 20.50 -4.68 -1.39
CA THR A 233 20.11 -5.30 -0.11
C THR A 233 18.70 -5.90 -0.11
N GLY A 234 17.83 -5.47 -1.03
CA GLY A 234 16.40 -5.79 -1.01
C GLY A 234 15.62 -5.02 0.05
N GLY A 235 14.29 -5.13 -0.02
CA GLY A 235 13.38 -4.41 0.88
C GLY A 235 13.39 -4.92 2.31
N HIS A 236 13.47 -6.23 2.51
CA HIS A 236 13.46 -6.86 3.83
C HIS A 236 14.60 -6.36 4.75
N ALA A 237 15.74 -5.97 4.17
CA ALA A 237 16.87 -5.43 4.93
C ALA A 237 16.55 -4.11 5.67
N TYR A 238 15.47 -3.41 5.28
CA TYR A 238 15.00 -2.20 5.97
C TYR A 238 14.19 -2.50 7.22
N GLY A 239 13.76 -3.73 7.41
CA GLY A 239 13.16 -4.21 8.66
C GLY A 239 11.77 -3.67 9.02
N TRP A 240 11.12 -2.94 8.09
CA TRP A 240 9.77 -2.42 8.28
C TRP A 240 9.07 -2.18 6.95
N VAL A 241 7.79 -1.80 7.01
CA VAL A 241 6.84 -1.68 5.89
C VAL A 241 7.33 -0.77 4.75
N TYR A 242 8.02 0.32 5.07
CA TYR A 242 8.49 1.29 4.09
C TYR A 242 10.00 1.15 3.82
N PRO A 243 10.40 0.41 2.78
CA PRO A 243 11.82 0.27 2.43
C PRO A 243 12.33 1.44 1.57
N GLY A 244 13.64 1.43 1.32
CA GLY A 244 14.29 2.36 0.41
C GLY A 244 14.38 3.81 0.91
N PRO A 245 14.73 4.76 0.03
CA PRO A 245 14.99 6.14 0.44
C PRO A 245 13.80 6.86 1.07
N MET A 246 12.56 6.59 0.60
CA MET A 246 11.38 7.19 1.21
C MET A 246 11.12 6.64 2.61
N GLY A 247 11.28 5.33 2.81
CA GLY A 247 11.16 4.70 4.12
C GLY A 247 12.25 5.17 5.07
N SER A 248 13.49 5.36 4.59
CA SER A 248 14.58 5.90 5.39
C SER A 248 14.32 7.31 5.95
N VAL A 249 13.37 8.03 5.36
CA VAL A 249 12.91 9.34 5.89
C VAL A 249 11.64 9.19 6.72
N LEU A 250 10.66 8.44 6.24
CA LEU A 250 9.34 8.36 6.85
C LEU A 250 9.32 7.49 8.11
N THR A 251 9.95 6.32 8.08
CA THR A 251 9.93 5.36 9.18
C THR A 251 10.41 5.95 10.52
N PRO A 252 11.55 6.67 10.59
CA PRO A 252 11.95 7.30 11.85
C PRO A 252 10.95 8.34 12.38
N GLN A 253 10.13 8.92 11.51
CA GLN A 253 9.06 9.84 11.94
C GLN A 253 7.89 9.08 12.58
N LEU A 254 7.56 7.89 12.07
CA LEU A 254 6.41 7.11 12.52
C LEU A 254 6.70 6.30 13.78
N ILE A 255 7.88 5.67 13.87
CA ILE A 255 8.25 4.79 15.00
C ILE A 255 9.25 5.41 15.97
N GLY A 256 9.63 6.66 15.75
CA GLY A 256 10.68 7.36 16.49
C GLY A 256 12.08 7.08 15.96
N ILE A 257 12.96 8.08 16.09
CA ILE A 257 14.36 7.96 15.61
C ILE A 257 15.14 6.90 16.41
N GLU A 258 14.78 6.66 17.67
CA GLU A 258 15.38 5.64 18.53
C GLU A 258 15.24 4.22 17.96
N ASN A 259 14.13 3.96 17.24
CA ASN A 259 13.85 2.68 16.61
C ASN A 259 14.26 2.66 15.13
N GLY A 260 14.21 3.82 14.47
CA GLY A 260 14.47 3.97 13.04
C GLY A 260 15.87 4.48 12.67
N PHE A 261 16.77 4.71 13.64
CA PHE A 261 18.06 5.38 13.41
C PHE A 261 18.99 4.72 12.38
N PRO A 262 19.00 3.41 12.15
CA PRO A 262 19.85 2.81 11.13
C PRO A 262 19.45 3.21 9.70
N LEU A 263 18.16 3.46 9.46
CA LEU A 263 17.60 3.65 8.11
C LEU A 263 18.14 4.86 7.36
N PRO A 264 18.28 6.07 7.94
CA PRO A 264 18.89 7.20 7.26
C PRO A 264 20.35 6.96 6.85
N ASN A 265 21.02 5.95 7.44
CA ASN A 265 22.38 5.56 7.10
C ASN A 265 22.45 4.59 5.88
N ALA A 266 21.33 3.99 5.50
CA ALA A 266 21.22 3.14 4.30
C ALA A 266 21.20 3.97 3.00
N SER A 267 22.19 4.85 2.82
CA SER A 267 22.28 5.75 1.67
C SER A 267 23.73 6.09 1.31
N THR A 268 24.05 6.04 0.01
CA THR A 268 25.32 6.53 -0.55
C THR A 268 25.31 8.03 -0.82
N PHE A 269 24.18 8.72 -0.60
CA PHE A 269 24.00 10.14 -0.97
C PHE A 269 24.24 10.48 -2.44
N CYS A 270 24.07 9.54 -3.36
CA CYS A 270 24.26 9.77 -4.80
C CYS A 270 23.25 10.77 -5.41
N GLY A 271 22.17 11.12 -4.69
CA GLY A 271 21.15 12.08 -5.14
C GLY A 271 20.11 11.50 -6.10
N ARG A 272 20.24 10.25 -6.54
CA ARG A 272 19.36 9.68 -7.56
C ARG A 272 17.90 9.63 -7.15
N CYS A 273 17.60 9.33 -5.88
CA CYS A 273 16.25 9.28 -5.36
C CYS A 273 15.50 10.64 -5.43
N GLU A 274 16.21 11.75 -5.28
CA GLU A 274 15.65 13.10 -5.47
C GLU A 274 15.43 13.42 -6.96
N GLN A 275 16.37 13.04 -7.82
CA GLN A 275 16.27 13.29 -9.26
C GLN A 275 15.06 12.61 -9.90
N VAL A 276 14.76 11.37 -9.50
CA VAL A 276 13.65 10.56 -10.06
C VAL A 276 12.32 10.84 -9.38
N CYS A 277 12.30 11.58 -8.26
CA CYS A 277 11.07 11.85 -7.53
C CYS A 277 10.15 12.79 -8.33
N PRO A 278 8.96 12.35 -8.76
CA PRO A 278 8.05 13.16 -9.58
C PRO A 278 7.50 14.38 -8.84
N VAL A 279 7.46 14.31 -7.50
CA VAL A 279 6.98 15.38 -6.62
C VAL A 279 8.11 16.13 -5.91
N ARG A 280 9.36 15.92 -6.34
CA ARG A 280 10.55 16.68 -5.93
C ARG A 280 10.79 16.69 -4.42
N ILE A 281 10.69 15.54 -3.74
CA ILE A 281 11.06 15.41 -2.32
C ILE A 281 12.59 15.39 -2.22
N PRO A 282 13.20 16.27 -1.40
CA PRO A 282 14.66 16.32 -1.23
C PRO A 282 15.15 15.22 -0.27
N LEU A 283 14.93 13.94 -0.63
CA LEU A 283 15.21 12.77 0.23
C LEU A 283 16.63 12.76 0.83
N PRO A 284 17.71 13.07 0.08
CA PRO A 284 19.04 13.12 0.67
C PRO A 284 19.18 14.19 1.77
N LYS A 285 18.56 15.35 1.59
CA LYS A 285 18.53 16.42 2.60
C LYS A 285 17.81 15.95 3.87
N LEU A 286 16.65 15.32 3.71
CA LEU A 286 15.84 14.82 4.85
C LEU A 286 16.57 13.70 5.61
N MET A 287 17.22 12.76 4.90
CA MET A 287 18.08 11.76 5.55
C MET A 287 19.25 12.39 6.33
N ARG A 288 19.80 13.49 5.82
CA ARG A 288 20.86 14.23 6.54
C ARG A 288 20.33 14.85 7.84
N HIS A 289 19.13 15.42 7.84
CA HIS A 289 18.50 15.93 9.07
C HIS A 289 18.34 14.81 10.13
N TRP A 290 17.93 13.61 9.71
CA TRP A 290 17.88 12.47 10.63
C TRP A 290 19.24 12.07 11.17
N ARG A 291 20.31 12.07 10.35
CA ARG A 291 21.67 11.78 10.83
C ARG A 291 22.19 12.84 11.82
N GLU A 292 21.85 14.10 11.61
CA GLU A 292 22.17 15.18 12.54
C GLU A 292 21.45 14.97 13.86
N GLU A 293 20.18 14.58 13.83
CA GLU A 293 19.40 14.27 15.02
C GLU A 293 19.92 13.01 15.74
N GLN A 294 20.24 11.96 15.00
CA GLN A 294 20.90 10.77 15.53
C GLN A 294 22.19 11.12 16.28
N PHE A 295 23.03 11.94 15.65
CA PHE A 295 24.29 12.39 16.28
C PHE A 295 24.02 13.20 17.55
N ARG A 296 23.07 14.14 17.52
CA ARG A 296 22.69 14.92 18.71
C ARG A 296 22.23 14.07 19.87
N ARG A 297 21.51 12.99 19.61
CA ARG A 297 20.99 12.04 20.62
C ARG A 297 21.97 10.92 20.95
N GLN A 298 23.15 10.89 20.33
CA GLN A 298 24.16 9.85 20.54
C GLN A 298 23.65 8.42 20.30
N LEU A 299 22.75 8.23 19.34
CA LEU A 299 22.26 6.93 18.93
C LEU A 299 23.32 6.23 18.05
N THR A 300 23.70 5.00 18.41
CA THR A 300 24.78 4.23 17.72
C THR A 300 24.31 2.84 17.34
#